data_bf5e75a2f1745e53c7dbbb3a381d507b
#
_entry.id   bf5e75a2f1745e53c7dbbb3a381d507b
#
_cell.length_a   1.000
_cell.length_b   1.000
_cell.length_c   1.000
_cell.angle_alpha   90.00
_cell.angle_beta   90.00
_cell.angle_gamma   90.00
#
_symmetry.space_group_name_H-M   'P 1'
#
loop_
_entity.id
_entity.type
_entity.pdbx_description
1 polymer ?
#
loop_
_entity_poly.entity_id
_entity_poly.type
_entity_poly.pdbx_seq_one_letter_code
_entity_poly.pdbx_strand_id
1 'polypeptide(L)'
;MKSRAILDRHMSKCMWRHPPATEIYRKDNLSVFEVDGNVNKIYCQNLCLLAKLFLDHKTLYYDVEPFLFYVLTVNDRKGCHLIGYFSKEKLCQQKYNVSCIMTMPQYQRQGYGRFLIHFSESPTLLAPSSAPAHVCVLFRLSVVEMRGPARDTGEATV
;
A
#
# COMPACT_ATOMS: atom_id res chain seq x y z
N MET A 1 -5.91 14.88 -10.84
CA MET A 1 -5.53 16.01 -11.73
C MET A 1 -6.26 15.88 -13.05
N LYS A 2 -6.73 17.00 -13.62
CA LYS A 2 -7.61 16.97 -14.82
C LYS A 2 -6.87 16.84 -16.17
N SER A 3 -5.54 17.05 -16.23
CA SER A 3 -4.75 16.89 -17.46
C SER A 3 -3.29 16.58 -17.17
N ARG A 4 -2.59 15.98 -18.17
CA ARG A 4 -1.17 15.66 -18.10
C ARG A 4 -0.30 16.92 -17.90
N ALA A 5 -0.60 18.01 -18.58
CA ALA A 5 0.15 19.26 -18.43
C ALA A 5 0.11 19.85 -17.00
N ILE A 6 -1.04 19.67 -16.30
CA ILE A 6 -1.15 20.08 -14.89
C ILE A 6 -0.29 19.16 -14.00
N LEU A 7 -0.27 17.87 -14.29
CA LEU A 7 0.57 16.91 -13.57
C LEU A 7 2.06 17.24 -13.76
N ASP A 8 2.51 17.44 -14.98
CA ASP A 8 3.92 17.73 -15.30
C ASP A 8 4.38 19.03 -14.63
N ARG A 9 3.53 20.06 -14.65
CA ARG A 9 3.79 21.34 -13.93
C ARG A 9 3.83 21.14 -12.41
N HIS A 10 2.99 20.27 -11.84
CA HIS A 10 3.05 19.92 -10.43
C HIS A 10 4.34 19.19 -10.10
N MET A 11 4.68 18.16 -10.88
CA MET A 11 5.87 17.33 -10.66
C MET A 11 7.17 18.14 -10.70
N SER A 12 7.25 19.20 -11.52
CA SER A 12 8.41 20.09 -11.58
C SER A 12 8.60 20.94 -10.32
N LYS A 13 7.52 21.22 -9.58
CA LYS A 13 7.51 22.11 -8.40
C LYS A 13 7.39 21.37 -7.07
N CYS A 14 6.87 20.14 -7.08
CA CYS A 14 6.62 19.38 -5.86
C CYS A 14 7.93 18.92 -5.23
N MET A 15 8.13 19.29 -3.98
CA MET A 15 9.30 18.88 -3.17
C MET A 15 9.07 17.55 -2.43
N TRP A 16 7.86 17.02 -2.45
CA TRP A 16 7.51 15.78 -1.78
C TRP A 16 8.02 14.59 -2.59
N ARG A 17 9.11 13.99 -2.13
CA ARG A 17 9.79 12.88 -2.80
C ARG A 17 9.73 11.57 -2.01
N HIS A 18 9.15 11.58 -0.81
CA HIS A 18 8.96 10.43 0.07
C HIS A 18 7.66 10.56 0.86
N PRO A 19 7.13 9.46 1.44
CA PRO A 19 6.00 9.53 2.36
C PRO A 19 6.30 10.49 3.53
N PRO A 20 5.29 11.22 4.05
CA PRO A 20 5.45 12.16 5.16
C PRO A 20 5.50 11.42 6.50
N ALA A 21 6.53 10.60 6.73
CA ALA A 21 6.55 9.67 7.83
C ALA A 21 7.96 9.20 8.18
N THR A 22 8.07 8.47 9.30
CA THR A 22 9.32 7.83 9.72
C THR A 22 9.60 6.59 8.88
N GLU A 23 10.80 6.50 8.31
CA GLU A 23 11.28 5.29 7.69
C GLU A 23 11.69 4.29 8.78
N ILE A 24 11.02 3.13 8.81
CA ILE A 24 11.23 2.10 9.83
C ILE A 24 12.00 0.87 9.33
N TYR A 25 12.14 0.74 8.02
CA TYR A 25 12.88 -0.35 7.40
C TYR A 25 13.51 0.11 6.09
N ARG A 26 14.77 -0.31 5.87
CA ARG A 26 15.48 -0.13 4.60
C ARG A 26 16.30 -1.37 4.27
N LYS A 27 16.18 -1.82 3.03
CA LYS A 27 17.06 -2.83 2.45
C LYS A 27 17.22 -2.54 0.96
N ASP A 28 18.46 -2.36 0.53
CA ASP A 28 18.82 -1.97 -0.84
C ASP A 28 18.06 -0.70 -1.27
N ASN A 29 17.22 -0.81 -2.28
CA ASN A 29 16.37 0.25 -2.77
C ASN A 29 14.93 0.21 -2.22
N LEU A 30 14.61 -0.69 -1.30
CA LEU A 30 13.30 -0.81 -0.67
C LEU A 30 13.27 -0.09 0.67
N SER A 31 12.18 0.61 0.95
CA SER A 31 11.91 1.22 2.25
C SER A 31 10.47 0.99 2.68
N VAL A 32 10.27 0.88 4.00
CA VAL A 32 8.94 0.90 4.62
C VAL A 32 8.84 2.12 5.53
N PHE A 33 7.78 2.88 5.36
CA PHE A 33 7.44 4.06 6.17
C PHE A 33 6.23 3.77 7.03
N GLU A 34 6.30 4.16 8.31
CA GLU A 34 5.15 4.14 9.21
C GLU A 34 4.48 5.51 9.22
N VAL A 35 3.23 5.57 8.79
CA VAL A 35 2.45 6.81 8.68
C VAL A 35 1.27 6.74 9.65
N ASP A 36 1.23 7.66 10.59
CA ASP A 36 0.10 7.80 11.50
C ASP A 36 -1.09 8.50 10.81
N GLY A 37 -2.24 7.82 10.76
CA GLY A 37 -3.45 8.36 10.15
C GLY A 37 -4.02 9.60 10.87
N ASN A 38 -3.72 9.77 12.15
CA ASN A 38 -4.11 10.97 12.89
C ASN A 38 -3.22 12.17 12.54
N VAL A 39 -1.91 11.95 12.39
CA VAL A 39 -0.93 13.02 12.09
C VAL A 39 -0.97 13.40 10.61
N ASN A 40 -1.06 12.41 9.72
CA ASN A 40 -0.99 12.59 8.27
C ASN A 40 -2.31 12.20 7.58
N LYS A 41 -3.42 12.72 8.10
CA LYS A 41 -4.78 12.36 7.69
C LYS A 41 -4.99 12.44 6.18
N ILE A 42 -4.65 13.56 5.56
CA ILE A 42 -4.88 13.77 4.10
C ILE A 42 -4.07 12.77 3.26
N TYR A 43 -2.83 12.49 3.65
CA TYR A 43 -2.01 11.50 2.95
C TYR A 43 -2.65 10.09 3.03
N CYS A 44 -3.06 9.67 4.23
CA CYS A 44 -3.69 8.37 4.45
C CYS A 44 -5.05 8.25 3.75
N GLN A 45 -5.85 9.30 3.73
CA GLN A 45 -7.11 9.35 2.96
C GLN A 45 -6.86 9.22 1.46
N ASN A 46 -5.87 9.94 0.91
CA ASN A 46 -5.49 9.82 -0.50
C ASN A 46 -4.99 8.41 -0.84
N LEU A 47 -4.23 7.77 0.06
CA LEU A 47 -3.78 6.40 -0.08
C LEU A 47 -4.96 5.42 -0.11
N CYS A 48 -5.95 5.62 0.76
CA CYS A 48 -7.20 4.86 0.76
C CYS A 48 -8.02 5.07 -0.52
N LEU A 49 -8.12 6.30 -1.01
CA LEU A 49 -8.80 6.59 -2.28
C LEU A 49 -8.09 5.98 -3.49
N LEU A 50 -6.77 5.97 -3.49
CA LEU A 50 -5.99 5.27 -4.51
C LEU A 50 -6.29 3.77 -4.48
N ALA A 51 -6.29 3.16 -3.29
CA ALA A 51 -6.58 1.74 -3.13
C ALA A 51 -7.99 1.36 -3.60
N LYS A 52 -8.97 2.26 -3.47
CA LYS A 52 -10.34 2.05 -3.97
C LYS A 52 -10.41 1.76 -5.46
N LEU A 53 -9.46 2.27 -6.25
CA LEU A 53 -9.41 2.01 -7.69
C LEU A 53 -9.11 0.54 -8.01
N PHE A 54 -8.62 -0.23 -7.03
CA PHE A 54 -8.17 -1.61 -7.18
C PHE A 54 -8.84 -2.59 -6.22
N LEU A 55 -9.57 -2.09 -5.21
CA LEU A 55 -10.22 -2.90 -4.19
C LEU A 55 -11.73 -2.62 -4.18
N ASP A 56 -12.54 -3.55 -4.66
CA ASP A 56 -13.98 -3.38 -4.85
C ASP A 56 -14.75 -3.13 -3.54
N HIS A 57 -14.32 -3.74 -2.43
CA HIS A 57 -15.02 -3.69 -1.14
C HIS A 57 -14.30 -2.86 -0.09
N LYS A 58 -13.55 -1.84 -0.50
CA LYS A 58 -12.90 -0.96 0.45
C LYS A 58 -13.91 -0.03 1.13
N THR A 59 -14.06 -0.16 2.44
CA THR A 59 -14.99 0.64 3.27
C THR A 59 -14.32 1.80 3.97
N LEU A 60 -13.01 1.70 4.28
CA LEU A 60 -12.25 2.73 4.96
C LEU A 60 -11.74 3.79 3.98
N TYR A 61 -12.23 5.04 4.09
CA TYR A 61 -11.79 6.16 3.25
C TYR A 61 -11.40 7.40 4.04
N TYR A 62 -12.18 7.78 5.03
CA TYR A 62 -12.09 9.05 5.74
C TYR A 62 -11.64 8.91 7.19
N ASP A 63 -12.06 7.87 7.87
CA ASP A 63 -11.79 7.65 9.30
C ASP A 63 -10.44 6.93 9.48
N VAL A 64 -9.36 7.60 9.08
CA VAL A 64 -8.00 7.02 9.05
C VAL A 64 -7.26 7.20 10.37
N GLU A 65 -7.75 8.03 11.27
CA GLU A 65 -7.10 8.40 12.53
C GLU A 65 -6.80 7.20 13.45
N PRO A 66 -7.66 6.17 13.54
CA PRO A 66 -7.38 4.99 14.36
C PRO A 66 -6.30 4.07 13.79
N PHE A 67 -5.77 4.36 12.58
CA PHE A 67 -4.90 3.45 11.87
C PHE A 67 -3.47 3.95 11.74
N LEU A 68 -2.53 2.99 11.74
CA LEU A 68 -1.18 3.14 11.22
C LEU A 68 -1.14 2.56 9.80
N PHE A 69 -0.45 3.24 8.90
CA PHE A 69 -0.25 2.82 7.51
C PHE A 69 1.24 2.52 7.29
N TYR A 70 1.53 1.34 6.81
CA TYR A 70 2.87 0.88 6.50
C TYR A 70 3.06 0.88 5.00
N VAL A 71 3.80 1.86 4.50
CA VAL A 71 3.93 2.17 3.08
C VAL A 71 5.24 1.62 2.55
N LEU A 72 5.17 0.63 1.66
CA LEU A 72 6.32 0.06 0.98
C LEU A 72 6.63 0.85 -0.28
N THR A 73 7.89 1.24 -0.44
CA THR A 73 8.38 1.97 -1.62
C THR A 73 9.62 1.35 -2.20
N VAL A 74 9.83 1.54 -3.50
CA VAL A 74 11.11 1.41 -4.18
C VAL A 74 11.69 2.81 -4.39
N ASN A 75 12.98 2.96 -4.11
CA ASN A 75 13.64 4.26 -4.09
C ASN A 75 14.63 4.37 -5.25
N ASP A 76 14.62 5.52 -5.92
CA ASP A 76 15.59 5.89 -6.94
C ASP A 76 16.04 7.36 -6.76
N ARG A 77 16.79 7.89 -7.73
CA ARG A 77 17.26 9.29 -7.70
C ARG A 77 16.13 10.32 -7.77
N LYS A 78 14.92 9.92 -8.17
CA LYS A 78 13.73 10.79 -8.25
C LYS A 78 12.93 10.80 -6.96
N GLY A 79 13.15 9.82 -6.08
CA GLY A 79 12.48 9.69 -4.79
C GLY A 79 11.93 8.29 -4.54
N CYS A 80 10.94 8.21 -3.66
CA CYS A 80 10.27 6.98 -3.24
C CYS A 80 9.02 6.75 -4.09
N HIS A 81 8.93 5.58 -4.72
CA HIS A 81 7.79 5.18 -5.55
C HIS A 81 6.96 4.13 -4.82
N LEU A 82 5.66 4.36 -4.70
CA LEU A 82 4.74 3.48 -4.00
C LEU A 82 4.67 2.10 -4.68
N ILE A 83 5.04 1.05 -3.95
CA ILE A 83 4.82 -0.36 -4.33
C ILE A 83 3.48 -0.84 -3.81
N GLY A 84 3.18 -0.55 -2.54
CA GLY A 84 1.98 -0.99 -1.87
C GLY A 84 1.96 -0.55 -0.41
N TYR A 85 0.93 -0.93 0.31
CA TYR A 85 0.82 -0.65 1.74
C TYR A 85 -0.08 -1.64 2.44
N PHE A 86 -0.01 -1.68 3.75
CA PHE A 86 -1.08 -2.20 4.60
C PHE A 86 -1.43 -1.20 5.69
N SER A 87 -2.64 -1.32 6.24
CA SER A 87 -3.08 -0.55 7.40
C SER A 87 -3.37 -1.47 8.58
N LYS A 88 -3.05 -0.98 9.77
CA LYS A 88 -3.23 -1.67 11.05
C LYS A 88 -3.95 -0.75 12.00
N GLU A 89 -4.97 -1.26 12.70
CA GLU A 89 -5.65 -0.52 13.75
C GLU A 89 -4.75 -0.41 14.98
N LYS A 90 -4.64 0.79 15.57
CA LYS A 90 -3.77 1.08 16.73
C LYS A 90 -4.22 0.32 17.97
N LEU A 91 -5.53 0.23 18.18
CA LEU A 91 -6.16 -0.41 19.34
C LEU A 91 -7.20 -1.43 18.86
N CYS A 92 -6.76 -2.62 18.50
CA CYS A 92 -7.66 -3.69 18.09
C CYS A 92 -7.90 -4.67 19.25
N GLN A 93 -9.09 -4.62 19.84
CA GLN A 93 -9.51 -5.57 20.90
C GLN A 93 -9.65 -7.00 20.40
N GLN A 94 -9.91 -7.19 19.11
CA GLN A 94 -10.15 -8.50 18.48
C GLN A 94 -8.90 -9.16 17.91
N LYS A 95 -7.70 -8.62 18.15
CA LYS A 95 -6.40 -9.14 17.67
C LYS A 95 -6.26 -9.25 16.15
N TYR A 96 -7.07 -8.53 15.35
CA TYR A 96 -6.87 -8.43 13.92
C TYR A 96 -5.67 -7.52 13.61
N ASN A 97 -4.68 -8.07 12.93
CA ASN A 97 -3.42 -7.36 12.74
C ASN A 97 -3.44 -6.40 11.55
N VAL A 98 -4.18 -6.72 10.51
CA VAL A 98 -4.21 -5.96 9.24
C VAL A 98 -5.66 -5.70 8.84
N SER A 99 -5.97 -4.42 8.57
CA SER A 99 -7.29 -4.00 8.10
C SER A 99 -7.37 -4.01 6.56
N CYS A 100 -6.32 -3.56 5.90
CA CYS A 100 -6.25 -3.49 4.45
C CYS A 100 -4.82 -3.74 3.98
N ILE A 101 -4.65 -4.47 2.88
CA ILE A 101 -3.37 -4.67 2.21
C ILE A 101 -3.54 -4.53 0.70
N MET A 102 -2.61 -3.83 0.05
CA MET A 102 -2.66 -3.59 -1.39
C MET A 102 -1.24 -3.52 -1.98
N THR A 103 -1.09 -4.10 -3.17
CA THR A 103 0.10 -3.93 -4.02
C THR A 103 -0.33 -3.32 -5.35
N MET A 104 0.36 -2.28 -5.78
CA MET A 104 0.08 -1.59 -7.05
C MET A 104 0.19 -2.57 -8.22
N PRO A 105 -0.68 -2.48 -9.24
CA PRO A 105 -0.74 -3.45 -10.35
C PRO A 105 0.61 -3.71 -11.04
N GLN A 106 1.41 -2.66 -11.25
CA GLN A 106 2.72 -2.76 -11.90
C GLN A 106 3.78 -3.51 -11.07
N TYR A 107 3.53 -3.73 -9.79
CA TYR A 107 4.43 -4.42 -8.85
C TYR A 107 3.88 -5.77 -8.37
N GLN A 108 2.74 -6.22 -8.88
CA GLN A 108 2.18 -7.52 -8.55
C GLN A 108 3.03 -8.67 -9.11
N ARG A 109 2.89 -9.86 -8.52
CA ARG A 109 3.61 -11.10 -8.89
C ARG A 109 5.14 -11.03 -8.75
N GLN A 110 5.66 -10.02 -8.03
CA GLN A 110 7.09 -9.83 -7.75
C GLN A 110 7.46 -10.15 -6.29
N GLY A 111 6.54 -10.74 -5.52
CA GLY A 111 6.78 -11.10 -4.11
C GLY A 111 6.46 -10.01 -3.09
N TYR A 112 6.14 -8.78 -3.50
CA TYR A 112 5.91 -7.68 -2.57
C TYR A 112 4.67 -7.85 -1.68
N GLY A 113 3.61 -8.50 -2.17
CA GLY A 113 2.46 -8.84 -1.34
C GLY A 113 2.84 -9.80 -0.20
N ARG A 114 3.65 -10.82 -0.49
CA ARG A 114 4.20 -11.72 0.53
C ARG A 114 5.09 -10.98 1.51
N PHE A 115 5.94 -10.06 1.02
CA PHE A 115 6.76 -9.21 1.87
C PHE A 115 5.90 -8.40 2.85
N LEU A 116 4.84 -7.73 2.38
CA LEU A 116 3.95 -6.94 3.22
C LEU A 116 3.25 -7.79 4.30
N ILE A 117 2.85 -9.04 3.96
CA ILE A 117 2.27 -9.98 4.92
C ILE A 117 3.29 -10.32 6.01
N HIS A 118 4.48 -10.81 5.64
CA HIS A 118 5.51 -11.14 6.61
C HIS A 118 5.94 -9.95 7.45
N PHE A 119 5.99 -8.76 6.83
CA PHE A 119 6.34 -7.54 7.56
C PHE A 119 5.27 -7.19 8.60
N SER A 120 3.98 -7.36 8.29
CA SER A 120 2.87 -7.11 9.22
C SER A 120 2.86 -8.05 10.43
N GLU A 121 3.44 -9.24 10.29
CA GLU A 121 3.56 -10.28 11.33
C GLU A 121 4.86 -10.12 12.15
N SER A 122 5.75 -9.21 11.76
CA SER A 122 7.05 -9.05 12.42
C SER A 122 6.88 -8.59 13.87
N PRO A 123 7.62 -9.22 14.84
CA PRO A 123 7.60 -8.83 16.25
C PRO A 123 7.98 -7.37 16.48
N THR A 124 8.78 -6.79 15.60
CA THR A 124 9.22 -5.38 15.66
C THR A 124 8.04 -4.40 15.52
N LEU A 125 6.95 -4.82 14.87
CA LEU A 125 5.72 -4.03 14.73
C LEU A 125 4.65 -4.36 15.77
N LEU A 126 4.87 -5.42 16.55
CA LEU A 126 4.05 -5.78 17.70
C LEU A 126 4.58 -4.96 18.89
N ALA A 127 4.06 -3.74 19.08
CA ALA A 127 4.29 -2.98 20.30
C ALA A 127 3.94 -3.82 21.54
N PRO A 128 4.56 -3.56 22.71
CA PRO A 128 4.55 -4.45 23.87
C PRO A 128 3.16 -4.56 24.49
N SER A 129 2.38 -5.52 24.07
CA SER A 129 1.32 -6.11 24.91
C SER A 129 1.34 -7.63 24.72
N SER A 130 1.69 -8.27 25.79
CA SER A 130 1.82 -9.69 26.01
C SER A 130 0.65 -10.51 25.46
N ALA A 131 0.78 -11.17 24.34
CA ALA A 131 0.19 -12.48 24.03
C ALA A 131 0.55 -12.91 22.58
N PRO A 132 0.76 -14.22 22.28
CA PRO A 132 0.96 -14.70 20.93
C PRO A 132 -0.33 -14.48 20.13
N ALA A 133 -0.28 -13.61 19.14
CA ALA A 133 -1.37 -13.36 18.24
C ALA A 133 -1.48 -14.53 17.25
N HIS A 134 -2.49 -15.37 17.39
CA HIS A 134 -2.97 -16.18 16.27
C HIS A 134 -3.51 -15.22 15.23
N VAL A 135 -2.80 -15.13 14.11
CA VAL A 135 -3.18 -14.29 12.97
C VAL A 135 -4.38 -14.93 12.28
N CYS A 136 -5.56 -14.47 12.64
CA CYS A 136 -6.73 -14.71 11.80
C CYS A 136 -6.80 -13.63 10.74
N VAL A 137 -6.08 -13.84 9.66
CA VAL A 137 -6.13 -12.96 8.49
C VAL A 137 -7.36 -13.35 7.69
N LEU A 138 -8.44 -12.59 7.84
CA LEU A 138 -9.54 -12.62 6.88
C LEU A 138 -9.06 -11.96 5.57
N PHE A 139 -8.19 -12.68 4.86
CA PHE A 139 -7.82 -12.37 3.50
C PHE A 139 -8.98 -12.69 2.56
N ARG A 140 -9.77 -11.70 2.20
CA ARG A 140 -10.28 -11.65 0.84
C ARG A 140 -9.21 -10.98 -0.02
N LEU A 141 -8.24 -11.76 -0.46
CA LEU A 141 -7.39 -11.40 -1.58
C LEU A 141 -8.30 -11.23 -2.80
N SER A 142 -8.79 -10.02 -3.02
CA SER A 142 -9.27 -9.64 -4.34
C SER A 142 -8.05 -9.53 -5.24
N VAL A 143 -7.54 -10.69 -5.67
CA VAL A 143 -6.65 -10.75 -6.82
C VAL A 143 -7.53 -10.41 -8.00
N VAL A 144 -7.59 -9.14 -8.37
CA VAL A 144 -8.11 -8.74 -9.66
C VAL A 144 -7.14 -9.28 -10.70
N GLU A 145 -7.43 -10.45 -11.23
CA GLU A 145 -6.87 -10.89 -12.50
C GLU A 145 -7.41 -9.96 -13.58
N MET A 146 -6.70 -8.88 -13.82
CA MET A 146 -6.87 -8.14 -15.07
C MET A 146 -6.35 -9.06 -16.19
N ARG A 147 -7.27 -9.76 -16.84
CA ARG A 147 -7.02 -10.37 -18.17
C ARG A 147 -6.65 -9.20 -19.07
N GLY A 148 -5.38 -9.12 -19.43
CA GLY A 148 -4.94 -8.27 -20.53
C GLY A 148 -5.72 -8.63 -21.80
N PRO A 149 -5.89 -7.67 -22.74
CA PRO A 149 -6.58 -7.95 -23.99
C PRO A 149 -5.94 -9.15 -24.66
N ALA A 150 -6.77 -10.13 -25.04
CA ALA A 150 -6.35 -11.28 -25.82
C ALA A 150 -5.63 -10.76 -27.08
N ARG A 151 -4.38 -11.21 -27.28
CA ARG A 151 -3.70 -11.00 -28.55
C ARG A 151 -4.45 -11.85 -29.57
N ASP A 152 -5.15 -11.17 -30.46
CA ASP A 152 -5.76 -11.74 -31.63
C ASP A 152 -4.62 -12.22 -32.55
N THR A 153 -4.28 -13.48 -32.47
CA THR A 153 -3.42 -14.14 -33.44
C THR A 153 -4.28 -14.49 -34.60
N GLY A 154 -4.47 -13.51 -35.51
CA GLY A 154 -5.07 -13.74 -36.82
C GLY A 154 -4.20 -14.71 -37.62
N GLU A 155 -4.60 -15.95 -37.61
CA GLU A 155 -4.11 -16.96 -38.53
C GLU A 155 -4.84 -16.76 -39.86
N ALA A 156 -4.16 -16.13 -40.81
CA ALA A 156 -4.59 -16.05 -42.19
C ALA A 156 -4.40 -17.43 -42.83
N THR A 157 -5.49 -18.10 -43.12
CA THR A 157 -5.49 -19.30 -43.97
C THR A 157 -5.80 -18.87 -45.40
N VAL A 158 -4.89 -19.21 -46.28
CA VAL A 158 -5.00 -19.14 -47.76
C VAL A 158 -6.04 -20.15 -48.24
#